data_52fc92706d78b7e36c2ae2eeaab58f27
#
_entry.id   52fc92706d78b7e36c2ae2eeaab58f27
#
_cell.length_a   1.000
_cell.length_b   1.000
_cell.length_c   1.000
_cell.angle_alpha   90.00
_cell.angle_beta   90.00
_cell.angle_gamma   90.00
#
_symmetry.space_group_name_H-M   'P 1'
#
loop_
_entity.id
_entity.type
_entity.pdbx_description
1 polymer ?
#
loop_
_entity_poly.entity_id
_entity_poly.type
_entity_poly.pdbx_seq_one_letter_code
_entity_poly.pdbx_strand_id
1 'polypeptide(L)'
;TIWLEKFLENWKKALVLISHDRVFLDKSVNYIFEISLKKIFVYKGNYTDFVNAKVLRLEQNRNEYKNQQKKIRETNCFIEKFRYKNTKASQVQSRIKTLEKMNVVELEEVDRKKIYLKLTQPERGPLKQIILDKVSMQYNGKKLFENINWTVERGNKVGIVGENGIGKSTLLKLLYGIEKCTNGKIIIGNNVRIAYYAQNQHDILNNKDSVLESINNESKNYNETEVRSYLGSFLFIGDDINKKIKVLSGGEKARLVLAKILLNPANILLLDEPTNHLDIDSRSILEKTLKNYKGSVICISHDRHFLNEVTN
;
A
#
# COMPACT_ATOMS: atom_id res chain seq x y z
N THR A 1 -19.29 -7.57 -8.32
CA THR A 1 -19.33 -7.53 -6.83
C THR A 1 -20.74 -7.37 -6.27
N ILE A 2 -21.57 -6.40 -6.71
CA ILE A 2 -22.92 -6.14 -6.18
C ILE A 2 -23.84 -7.38 -6.22
N TRP A 3 -23.81 -8.13 -7.31
CA TRP A 3 -24.58 -9.38 -7.41
C TRP A 3 -24.12 -10.41 -6.38
N LEU A 4 -22.82 -10.56 -6.20
CA LEU A 4 -22.24 -11.49 -5.22
C LEU A 4 -22.56 -11.06 -3.77
N GLU A 5 -22.49 -9.76 -3.47
CA GLU A 5 -22.89 -9.21 -2.17
C GLU A 5 -24.33 -9.63 -1.84
N LYS A 6 -25.29 -9.33 -2.74
CA LYS A 6 -26.71 -9.68 -2.57
C LYS A 6 -26.94 -11.21 -2.47
N PHE A 7 -26.18 -11.99 -3.21
CA PHE A 7 -26.26 -13.45 -3.15
C PHE A 7 -25.81 -13.96 -1.79
N LEU A 8 -24.70 -13.44 -1.26
CA LEU A 8 -24.14 -13.86 0.03
C LEU A 8 -24.95 -13.35 1.23
N GLU A 9 -25.60 -12.20 1.16
CA GLU A 9 -26.54 -11.73 2.18
C GLU A 9 -27.66 -12.74 2.45
N ASN A 10 -28.09 -13.47 1.41
CA ASN A 10 -29.14 -14.48 1.50
C ASN A 10 -28.60 -15.91 1.74
N TRP A 11 -27.27 -16.07 1.87
CA TRP A 11 -26.65 -17.38 2.04
C TRP A 11 -26.81 -17.89 3.47
N LYS A 12 -27.55 -18.99 3.65
CA LYS A 12 -27.90 -19.55 4.97
C LYS A 12 -26.90 -20.56 5.51
N LYS A 13 -25.88 -20.93 4.73
CA LYS A 13 -24.88 -21.93 5.14
C LYS A 13 -23.58 -21.23 5.59
N ALA A 14 -22.70 -21.97 6.26
CA ALA A 14 -21.38 -21.47 6.61
C ALA A 14 -20.59 -21.10 5.35
N LEU A 15 -19.89 -19.95 5.41
CA LEU A 15 -19.03 -19.47 4.35
C LEU A 15 -17.71 -19.02 4.96
N VAL A 16 -16.62 -19.42 4.34
CA VAL A 16 -15.26 -18.89 4.64
C VAL A 16 -14.76 -18.23 3.37
N LEU A 17 -14.39 -16.96 3.47
CA LEU A 17 -13.90 -16.21 2.34
C LEU A 17 -12.62 -15.46 2.68
N ILE A 18 -11.77 -15.26 1.68
CA ILE A 18 -10.58 -14.42 1.76
C ILE A 18 -10.79 -13.27 0.79
N SER A 19 -10.73 -12.05 1.31
CA SER A 19 -10.89 -10.84 0.49
C SER A 19 -10.04 -9.69 1.04
N HIS A 20 -9.64 -8.81 0.14
CA HIS A 20 -8.99 -7.54 0.46
C HIS A 20 -9.93 -6.34 0.25
N ASP A 21 -11.18 -6.59 -0.11
CA ASP A 21 -12.20 -5.56 -0.26
C ASP A 21 -12.90 -5.30 1.08
N ARG A 22 -12.63 -4.14 1.68
CA ARG A 22 -13.15 -3.74 2.99
C ARG A 22 -14.66 -3.60 2.99
N VAL A 23 -15.22 -2.99 1.93
CA VAL A 23 -16.67 -2.76 1.80
C VAL A 23 -17.40 -4.08 1.68
N PHE A 24 -16.83 -5.01 0.91
CA PHE A 24 -17.36 -6.36 0.76
C PHE A 24 -17.33 -7.13 2.08
N LEU A 25 -16.21 -7.08 2.81
CA LEU A 25 -16.09 -7.72 4.13
C LEU A 25 -17.08 -7.12 5.15
N ASP A 26 -17.22 -5.79 5.18
CA ASP A 26 -18.15 -5.13 6.11
C ASP A 26 -19.59 -5.59 5.95
N LYS A 27 -20.01 -5.90 4.73
CA LYS A 27 -21.39 -6.33 4.45
C LYS A 27 -21.61 -7.84 4.55
N SER A 28 -20.55 -8.65 4.32
CA SER A 28 -20.72 -10.08 4.04
C SER A 28 -20.30 -10.98 5.19
N VAL A 29 -19.61 -10.48 6.24
CA VAL A 29 -19.07 -11.34 7.29
C VAL A 29 -19.51 -10.95 8.69
N ASN A 30 -19.63 -11.97 9.57
CA ASN A 30 -19.99 -11.83 10.99
C ASN A 30 -18.80 -12.11 11.92
N TYR A 31 -17.73 -12.68 11.39
CA TYR A 31 -16.49 -12.99 12.10
C TYR A 31 -15.29 -12.73 11.18
N ILE A 32 -14.21 -12.24 11.76
CA ILE A 32 -12.94 -12.09 11.07
C ILE A 32 -11.87 -12.90 11.80
N PHE A 33 -11.13 -13.69 11.04
CA PHE A 33 -9.98 -14.45 11.49
C PHE A 33 -8.70 -13.77 11.01
N GLU A 34 -7.93 -13.25 11.95
CA GLU A 34 -6.62 -12.67 11.68
C GLU A 34 -5.53 -13.70 11.99
N ILE A 35 -4.66 -13.96 11.03
CA ILE A 35 -3.46 -14.78 11.24
C ILE A 35 -2.28 -13.85 11.47
N SER A 36 -1.78 -13.82 12.70
CA SER A 36 -0.62 -13.00 13.09
C SER A 36 0.20 -13.75 14.13
N LEU A 37 1.55 -13.56 14.12
CA LEU A 37 2.47 -14.23 15.05
C LEU A 37 2.25 -15.75 15.15
N LYS A 38 1.96 -16.41 14.04
CA LYS A 38 1.64 -17.86 13.98
C LYS A 38 0.43 -18.27 14.84
N LYS A 39 -0.43 -17.31 15.19
CA LYS A 39 -1.66 -17.50 15.95
C LYS A 39 -2.86 -17.00 15.15
N ILE A 40 -4.04 -17.53 15.47
CA ILE A 40 -5.30 -17.07 14.90
C ILE A 40 -6.03 -16.25 15.96
N PHE A 41 -6.34 -15.02 15.64
CA PHE A 41 -7.19 -14.15 16.46
C PHE A 41 -8.57 -14.08 15.84
N VAL A 42 -9.60 -14.30 16.64
CA VAL A 42 -10.99 -14.31 16.19
C VAL A 42 -11.67 -13.06 16.70
N TYR A 43 -12.24 -12.29 15.76
CA TYR A 43 -13.02 -11.09 16.07
C TYR A 43 -14.46 -11.32 15.64
N LYS A 44 -15.39 -11.02 16.53
CA LYS A 44 -16.83 -11.03 16.24
C LYS A 44 -17.22 -9.66 15.69
N GLY A 45 -17.91 -9.65 14.58
CA GLY A 45 -18.36 -8.44 13.90
C GLY A 45 -17.85 -8.37 12.47
N ASN A 46 -18.04 -7.20 11.85
CA ASN A 46 -17.62 -6.89 10.50
C ASN A 46 -16.15 -6.39 10.44
N TYR A 47 -15.72 -5.91 9.28
CA TYR A 47 -14.35 -5.42 9.10
C TYR A 47 -14.05 -4.15 9.93
N THR A 48 -15.02 -3.25 10.06
CA THR A 48 -14.89 -2.03 10.87
C THR A 48 -14.73 -2.38 12.36
N ASP A 49 -15.53 -3.32 12.87
CA ASP A 49 -15.41 -3.82 14.26
C ASP A 49 -14.04 -4.47 14.50
N PHE A 50 -13.57 -5.28 13.54
CA PHE A 50 -12.24 -5.87 13.58
C PHE A 50 -11.14 -4.82 13.70
N VAL A 51 -11.16 -3.78 12.86
CA VAL A 51 -10.13 -2.72 12.88
C VAL A 51 -10.08 -2.04 14.25
N ASN A 52 -11.24 -1.71 14.82
CA ASN A 52 -11.34 -1.07 16.13
C ASN A 52 -10.81 -2.00 17.24
N ALA A 53 -11.24 -3.26 17.25
CA ALA A 53 -10.80 -4.25 18.23
C ALA A 53 -9.29 -4.55 18.12
N LYS A 54 -8.76 -4.61 16.88
CA LYS A 54 -7.32 -4.78 16.64
C LYS A 54 -6.50 -3.63 17.20
N VAL A 55 -6.93 -2.37 17.00
CA VAL A 55 -6.24 -1.20 17.57
C VAL A 55 -6.15 -1.30 19.07
N LEU A 56 -7.26 -1.61 19.75
CA LEU A 56 -7.29 -1.78 21.22
C LEU A 56 -6.36 -2.92 21.68
N ARG A 57 -6.39 -4.07 21.00
CA ARG A 57 -5.52 -5.22 21.32
C ARG A 57 -4.04 -4.84 21.18
N LEU A 58 -3.68 -4.11 20.12
CA LEU A 58 -2.30 -3.68 19.89
C LEU A 58 -1.82 -2.69 20.95
N GLU A 59 -2.68 -1.77 21.38
CA GLU A 59 -2.37 -0.85 22.48
C GLU A 59 -2.16 -1.58 23.80
N GLN A 60 -3.03 -2.56 24.11
CA GLN A 60 -2.88 -3.40 25.30
C GLN A 60 -1.55 -4.18 25.26
N ASN A 61 -1.27 -4.89 24.14
CA ASN A 61 -0.03 -5.64 23.96
C ASN A 61 1.22 -4.75 24.12
N ARG A 62 1.19 -3.54 23.56
CA ARG A 62 2.28 -2.55 23.71
C ARG A 62 2.48 -2.10 25.15
N ASN A 63 1.40 -1.90 25.88
CA ASN A 63 1.48 -1.51 27.31
C ASN A 63 1.99 -2.68 28.17
N GLU A 64 1.53 -3.90 27.92
CA GLU A 64 2.02 -5.12 28.55
C GLU A 64 3.52 -5.32 28.30
N TYR A 65 3.96 -5.18 27.06
CA TYR A 65 5.38 -5.26 26.70
C TYR A 65 6.22 -4.21 27.45
N LYS A 66 5.79 -2.93 27.46
CA LYS A 66 6.48 -1.86 28.17
C LYS A 66 6.61 -2.17 29.67
N ASN A 67 5.52 -2.63 30.29
CA ASN A 67 5.50 -3.00 31.70
C ASN A 67 6.41 -4.19 31.97
N GLN A 68 6.42 -5.19 31.11
CA GLN A 68 7.30 -6.35 31.21
C GLN A 68 8.77 -5.93 31.07
N GLN A 69 9.13 -5.11 30.08
CA GLN A 69 10.48 -4.61 29.88
C GLN A 69 10.98 -3.77 31.08
N LYS A 70 10.10 -2.96 31.68
CA LYS A 70 10.42 -2.23 32.91
C LYS A 70 10.74 -3.20 34.05
N LYS A 71 9.89 -4.21 34.25
CA LYS A 71 10.08 -5.23 35.30
C LYS A 71 11.36 -6.06 35.09
N ILE A 72 11.66 -6.44 33.83
CA ILE A 72 12.91 -7.12 33.47
C ILE A 72 14.12 -6.24 33.81
N ARG A 73 14.08 -4.97 33.44
CA ARG A 73 15.17 -4.01 33.70
C ARG A 73 15.40 -3.81 35.20
N GLU A 74 14.33 -3.60 35.96
CA GLU A 74 14.42 -3.45 37.43
C GLU A 74 14.97 -4.71 38.09
N THR A 75 14.54 -5.90 37.61
CA THR A 75 15.02 -7.18 38.13
C THR A 75 16.50 -7.39 37.79
N ASN A 76 16.93 -7.10 36.58
CA ASN A 76 18.34 -7.20 36.20
C ASN A 76 19.21 -6.24 36.98
N CYS A 77 18.78 -5.00 37.18
CA CYS A 77 19.48 -4.02 37.98
C CYS A 77 19.65 -4.49 39.45
N PHE A 78 18.62 -5.11 40.03
CA PHE A 78 18.72 -5.74 41.37
C PHE A 78 19.71 -6.88 41.36
N ILE A 79 19.68 -7.78 40.37
CA ILE A 79 20.60 -8.92 40.25
C ILE A 79 22.05 -8.40 40.19
N GLU A 80 22.34 -7.45 39.32
CA GLU A 80 23.68 -6.88 39.16
C GLU A 80 24.19 -6.23 40.46
N LYS A 81 23.34 -5.44 41.12
CA LYS A 81 23.70 -4.74 42.36
C LYS A 81 24.02 -5.67 43.55
N PHE A 82 23.34 -6.84 43.61
CA PHE A 82 23.44 -7.74 44.75
C PHE A 82 24.10 -9.08 44.44
N ARG A 83 24.60 -9.30 43.23
CA ARG A 83 25.19 -10.56 42.73
C ARG A 83 26.31 -11.09 43.61
N TYR A 84 27.11 -10.15 44.18
CA TYR A 84 28.31 -10.48 44.99
C TYR A 84 28.05 -10.44 46.50
N LYS A 85 26.82 -10.19 46.96
CA LYS A 85 26.50 -10.14 48.39
C LYS A 85 25.92 -11.46 48.87
N ASN A 86 26.68 -12.22 49.69
CA ASN A 86 26.27 -13.54 50.21
C ASN A 86 24.91 -13.52 50.91
N THR A 87 24.61 -12.45 51.68
CA THR A 87 23.33 -12.28 52.39
C THR A 87 22.12 -12.14 51.46
N LYS A 88 22.32 -11.87 50.21
CA LYS A 88 21.26 -11.71 49.19
C LYS A 88 21.25 -12.80 48.12
N ALA A 89 22.13 -13.79 48.20
CA ALA A 89 22.30 -14.84 47.21
C ALA A 89 20.98 -15.59 46.88
N SER A 90 20.22 -15.98 47.89
CA SER A 90 18.92 -16.66 47.71
C SER A 90 17.90 -15.79 47.00
N GLN A 91 17.84 -14.49 47.32
CA GLN A 91 16.93 -13.54 46.65
C GLN A 91 17.32 -13.30 45.16
N VAL A 92 18.64 -13.22 44.90
CA VAL A 92 19.15 -13.08 43.53
C VAL A 92 18.79 -14.32 42.71
N GLN A 93 19.04 -15.53 43.24
CA GLN A 93 18.68 -16.76 42.54
C GLN A 93 17.16 -16.91 42.29
N SER A 94 16.33 -16.52 43.27
CA SER A 94 14.88 -16.52 43.08
C SER A 94 14.44 -15.59 41.92
N ARG A 95 15.04 -14.39 41.82
CA ARG A 95 14.74 -13.43 40.76
C ARG A 95 15.23 -13.90 39.41
N ILE A 96 16.38 -14.56 39.32
CA ILE A 96 16.88 -15.18 38.08
C ILE A 96 15.87 -16.24 37.60
N LYS A 97 15.47 -17.16 38.48
CA LYS A 97 14.45 -18.18 38.16
C LYS A 97 13.12 -17.58 37.73
N THR A 98 12.74 -16.40 38.26
CA THR A 98 11.52 -15.71 37.87
C THR A 98 11.65 -15.15 36.44
N LEU A 99 12.81 -14.60 36.08
CA LEU A 99 13.08 -14.11 34.71
C LEU A 99 13.10 -15.26 33.70
N GLU A 100 13.75 -16.38 34.04
CA GLU A 100 13.81 -17.57 33.17
C GLU A 100 12.44 -18.19 32.89
N LYS A 101 11.51 -18.10 33.84
CA LYS A 101 10.14 -18.59 33.68
C LYS A 101 9.18 -17.58 33.07
N MET A 102 9.63 -16.36 32.83
CA MET A 102 8.77 -15.31 32.31
C MET A 102 8.52 -15.53 30.81
N ASN A 103 7.26 -15.70 30.44
CA ASN A 103 6.87 -15.70 29.02
C ASN A 103 7.12 -14.31 28.45
N VAL A 104 8.01 -14.23 27.48
CA VAL A 104 8.30 -12.95 26.80
C VAL A 104 7.09 -12.57 25.95
N VAL A 105 6.54 -11.37 26.21
CA VAL A 105 5.50 -10.79 25.39
C VAL A 105 6.14 -10.42 24.06
N GLU A 106 5.73 -11.10 22.99
CA GLU A 106 6.13 -10.75 21.65
C GLU A 106 5.35 -9.49 21.22
N LEU A 107 6.07 -8.43 20.88
CA LEU A 107 5.45 -7.30 20.20
C LEU A 107 5.03 -7.77 18.81
N GLU A 108 3.75 -7.65 18.50
CA GLU A 108 3.41 -7.54 17.10
C GLU A 108 4.10 -6.27 16.57
N GLU A 109 5.04 -6.45 15.67
CA GLU A 109 5.70 -5.34 14.97
C GLU A 109 4.70 -4.58 14.10
N VAL A 110 3.72 -3.99 14.75
CA VAL A 110 2.90 -2.92 14.20
C VAL A 110 3.55 -1.58 14.60
N ASP A 111 4.84 -1.58 14.80
CA ASP A 111 5.60 -0.33 14.81
C ASP A 111 5.70 0.18 13.36
N ARG A 112 4.53 0.27 12.75
CA ARG A 112 4.32 1.20 11.69
C ARG A 112 4.46 2.57 12.34
N LYS A 113 5.71 2.99 12.58
CA LYS A 113 6.02 4.40 12.53
C LYS A 113 5.09 4.92 11.45
N LYS A 114 4.24 5.87 11.77
CA LYS A 114 3.40 6.55 10.78
C LYS A 114 4.36 6.95 9.68
N ILE A 115 4.48 6.10 8.67
CA ILE A 115 5.46 6.28 7.61
C ILE A 115 4.83 7.39 6.79
N TYR A 116 5.22 8.62 7.13
CA TYR A 116 4.95 9.76 6.30
C TYR A 116 5.85 9.60 5.08
N LEU A 117 5.29 9.05 4.04
CA LEU A 117 5.91 9.08 2.72
C LEU A 117 6.12 10.56 2.38
N LYS A 118 7.34 11.04 2.55
CA LYS A 118 7.72 12.36 2.10
C LYS A 118 7.93 12.27 0.59
N LEU A 119 6.80 12.22 -0.14
CA LEU A 119 6.85 12.23 -1.60
C LEU A 119 7.51 13.52 -2.07
N THR A 120 8.48 13.38 -2.93
CA THR A 120 8.95 14.50 -3.72
C THR A 120 7.79 14.97 -4.60
N GLN A 121 7.37 16.21 -4.39
CA GLN A 121 6.25 16.76 -5.15
C GLN A 121 6.72 17.22 -6.54
N PRO A 122 5.88 17.12 -7.57
CA PRO A 122 6.24 17.60 -8.90
C PRO A 122 6.41 19.12 -8.92
N GLU A 123 7.29 19.58 -9.80
CA GLU A 123 7.39 20.99 -10.12
C GLU A 123 6.05 21.51 -10.65
N ARG A 124 5.81 22.81 -10.44
CA ARG A 124 4.56 23.43 -10.86
C ARG A 124 4.46 23.49 -12.38
N GLY A 125 3.67 22.59 -12.97
CA GLY A 125 3.35 22.58 -14.39
C GLY A 125 2.25 23.60 -14.78
N PRO A 126 1.88 23.68 -16.06
CA PRO A 126 0.79 24.53 -16.58
C PRO A 126 -0.55 24.15 -15.95
N LEU A 127 -1.53 25.07 -16.01
CA LEU A 127 -2.88 24.81 -15.51
C LEU A 127 -3.56 23.70 -16.31
N LYS A 128 -3.56 23.81 -17.63
CA LYS A 128 -4.05 22.77 -18.54
C LYS A 128 -2.92 21.83 -18.89
N GLN A 129 -2.97 20.62 -18.37
CA GLN A 129 -1.89 19.64 -18.51
C GLN A 129 -2.08 18.73 -19.72
N ILE A 130 -3.31 18.28 -19.97
CA ILE A 130 -3.67 17.51 -21.17
C ILE A 130 -4.99 18.04 -21.69
N ILE A 131 -5.10 18.17 -23.01
CA ILE A 131 -6.34 18.55 -23.71
C ILE A 131 -6.62 17.47 -24.74
N LEU A 132 -7.77 16.85 -24.65
CA LEU A 132 -8.36 15.97 -25.69
C LEU A 132 -9.35 16.80 -26.51
N ASP A 133 -9.15 16.84 -27.81
CA ASP A 133 -10.02 17.55 -28.74
C ASP A 133 -10.58 16.54 -29.76
N LYS A 134 -11.87 16.22 -29.63
CA LYS A 134 -12.64 15.26 -30.44
C LYS A 134 -11.95 13.90 -30.61
N VAL A 135 -11.33 13.41 -29.54
CA VAL A 135 -10.59 12.15 -29.55
C VAL A 135 -11.53 10.98 -29.72
N SER A 136 -11.24 10.14 -30.72
CA SER A 136 -11.97 8.90 -30.98
C SER A 136 -10.97 7.75 -31.10
N MET A 137 -11.38 6.56 -30.65
CA MET A 137 -10.57 5.34 -30.73
C MET A 137 -11.38 4.17 -31.22
N GLN A 138 -10.81 3.46 -32.20
CA GLN A 138 -11.39 2.26 -32.80
C GLN A 138 -10.31 1.18 -32.85
N TYR A 139 -10.67 -0.04 -32.51
CA TYR A 139 -9.79 -1.21 -32.56
C TYR A 139 -10.43 -2.29 -33.44
N ASN A 140 -9.76 -2.72 -34.50
CA ASN A 140 -10.26 -3.77 -35.45
C ASN A 140 -11.71 -3.54 -35.87
N GLY A 141 -12.09 -2.31 -36.20
CA GLY A 141 -13.45 -1.96 -36.61
C GLY A 141 -14.45 -1.76 -35.46
N LYS A 142 -14.09 -2.12 -34.24
CA LYS A 142 -14.93 -1.89 -33.05
C LYS A 142 -14.62 -0.52 -32.45
N LYS A 143 -15.62 0.36 -32.38
CA LYS A 143 -15.52 1.65 -31.72
C LYS A 143 -15.46 1.44 -30.21
N LEU A 144 -14.46 2.04 -29.55
CA LEU A 144 -14.34 2.07 -28.10
C LEU A 144 -14.99 3.33 -27.54
N PHE A 145 -14.65 4.50 -28.10
CA PHE A 145 -15.24 5.79 -27.73
C PHE A 145 -15.09 6.80 -28.89
N GLU A 146 -15.95 7.80 -28.91
CA GLU A 146 -16.00 8.82 -29.96
C GLU A 146 -16.12 10.21 -29.38
N ASN A 147 -15.48 11.18 -30.06
CA ASN A 147 -15.61 12.62 -29.82
C ASN A 147 -15.39 13.06 -28.36
N ILE A 148 -14.44 12.45 -27.67
CA ILE A 148 -14.11 12.84 -26.29
C ILE A 148 -13.45 14.24 -26.34
N ASN A 149 -14.07 15.18 -25.63
CA ASN A 149 -13.53 16.47 -25.32
C ASN A 149 -13.30 16.55 -23.81
N TRP A 150 -12.05 16.63 -23.41
CA TRP A 150 -11.71 16.66 -21.99
C TRP A 150 -10.42 17.44 -21.75
N THR A 151 -10.38 18.20 -20.66
CA THR A 151 -9.18 18.91 -20.23
C THR A 151 -8.80 18.44 -18.83
N VAL A 152 -7.58 17.95 -18.67
CA VAL A 152 -6.99 17.62 -17.37
C VAL A 152 -6.27 18.85 -16.85
N GLU A 153 -6.76 19.39 -15.75
CA GLU A 153 -6.15 20.52 -15.08
C GLU A 153 -5.24 20.06 -13.95
N ARG A 154 -4.28 20.91 -13.58
CA ARG A 154 -3.35 20.65 -12.50
C ARG A 154 -4.07 20.41 -11.18
N GLY A 155 -3.74 19.28 -10.52
CA GLY A 155 -4.34 18.87 -9.25
C GLY A 155 -5.65 18.12 -9.39
N ASN A 156 -6.14 17.89 -10.62
CA ASN A 156 -7.30 17.02 -10.80
C ASN A 156 -7.01 15.60 -10.34
N LYS A 157 -7.94 15.02 -9.61
CA LYS A 157 -7.90 13.63 -9.19
C LYS A 157 -9.14 12.93 -9.73
N VAL A 158 -8.97 12.16 -10.80
CA VAL A 158 -10.05 11.62 -11.61
C VAL A 158 -10.07 10.10 -11.55
N GLY A 159 -11.21 9.54 -11.19
CA GLY A 159 -11.47 8.11 -11.28
C GLY A 159 -12.20 7.75 -12.58
N ILE A 160 -11.69 6.78 -13.33
CA ILE A 160 -12.33 6.26 -14.52
C ILE A 160 -13.00 4.94 -14.16
N VAL A 161 -14.31 4.89 -14.31
CA VAL A 161 -15.13 3.71 -14.03
C VAL A 161 -15.86 3.23 -15.28
N GLY A 162 -16.18 1.95 -15.36
CA GLY A 162 -16.89 1.37 -16.47
C GLY A 162 -16.69 -0.14 -16.55
N GLU A 163 -17.43 -0.81 -17.43
CA GLU A 163 -17.35 -2.26 -17.64
C GLU A 163 -15.96 -2.67 -18.19
N ASN A 164 -15.62 -3.96 -18.03
CA ASN A 164 -14.38 -4.49 -18.58
C ASN A 164 -14.46 -4.51 -20.12
N GLY A 165 -13.32 -4.15 -20.75
CA GLY A 165 -13.22 -4.13 -22.22
C GLY A 165 -13.82 -2.89 -22.92
N ILE A 166 -14.32 -1.89 -22.16
CA ILE A 166 -14.90 -0.67 -22.74
C ILE A 166 -13.84 0.34 -23.25
N GLY A 167 -12.55 0.09 -22.97
CA GLY A 167 -11.46 0.96 -23.44
C GLY A 167 -10.81 1.84 -22.37
N LYS A 168 -11.04 1.58 -21.07
CA LYS A 168 -10.44 2.35 -19.97
C LYS A 168 -8.91 2.40 -20.05
N SER A 169 -8.27 1.24 -20.09
CA SER A 169 -6.81 1.12 -20.19
C SER A 169 -6.27 1.71 -21.51
N THR A 170 -7.04 1.60 -22.59
CA THR A 170 -6.72 2.21 -23.89
C THR A 170 -6.69 3.74 -23.77
N LEU A 171 -7.62 4.34 -23.01
CA LEU A 171 -7.62 5.77 -22.77
C LEU A 171 -6.35 6.20 -22.00
N LEU A 172 -5.93 5.46 -20.97
CA LEU A 172 -4.66 5.78 -20.26
C LEU A 172 -3.45 5.63 -21.18
N LYS A 173 -3.41 4.60 -22.03
CA LYS A 173 -2.32 4.42 -23.01
C LYS A 173 -2.26 5.57 -24.03
N LEU A 174 -3.41 6.07 -24.46
CA LEU A 174 -3.50 7.26 -25.32
C LEU A 174 -2.97 8.50 -24.61
N LEU A 175 -3.35 8.73 -23.34
CA LEU A 175 -2.86 9.87 -22.54
C LEU A 175 -1.36 9.79 -22.29
N TYR A 176 -0.81 8.59 -22.17
CA TYR A 176 0.64 8.37 -22.02
C TYR A 176 1.40 8.47 -23.34
N GLY A 177 0.72 8.28 -24.48
CA GLY A 177 1.32 8.33 -25.82
C GLY A 177 1.83 6.99 -26.34
N ILE A 178 1.48 5.86 -25.72
CA ILE A 178 1.77 4.49 -26.23
C ILE A 178 0.93 4.22 -27.47
N GLU A 179 -0.34 4.62 -27.43
CA GLU A 179 -1.29 4.43 -28.51
C GLU A 179 -1.58 5.77 -29.19
N LYS A 180 -2.04 5.72 -30.44
CA LYS A 180 -2.47 6.92 -31.19
C LYS A 180 -3.98 6.87 -31.36
N CYS A 181 -4.64 8.00 -31.22
CA CYS A 181 -6.08 8.09 -31.47
C CYS A 181 -6.38 7.89 -32.98
N THR A 182 -7.56 7.33 -33.27
CA THR A 182 -8.04 7.17 -34.66
C THR A 182 -8.40 8.51 -35.27
N ASN A 183 -9.10 9.36 -34.52
CA ASN A 183 -9.47 10.72 -34.90
C ASN A 183 -9.27 11.66 -33.71
N GLY A 184 -9.20 12.97 -34.01
CA GLY A 184 -8.95 14.01 -33.02
C GLY A 184 -7.48 14.19 -32.69
N LYS A 185 -7.19 14.91 -31.61
CA LYS A 185 -5.81 15.14 -31.16
C LYS A 185 -5.73 15.24 -29.65
N ILE A 186 -4.57 14.86 -29.12
CA ILE A 186 -4.21 14.99 -27.72
C ILE A 186 -3.06 16.00 -27.64
N ILE A 187 -3.25 17.05 -26.86
CA ILE A 187 -2.26 18.10 -26.65
C ILE A 187 -1.75 18.01 -25.21
N ILE A 188 -0.47 17.76 -25.04
CA ILE A 188 0.20 17.73 -23.74
C ILE A 188 0.84 19.10 -23.52
N GLY A 189 0.63 19.67 -22.35
CA GLY A 189 1.20 20.97 -21.97
C GLY A 189 2.73 20.95 -21.89
N ASN A 190 3.36 22.09 -22.08
CA ASN A 190 4.82 22.20 -22.03
C ASN A 190 5.35 21.79 -20.64
N ASN A 191 6.45 21.03 -20.65
CA ASN A 191 7.11 20.51 -19.42
C ASN A 191 6.22 19.64 -18.52
N VAL A 192 5.16 19.06 -19.06
CA VAL A 192 4.34 18.09 -18.32
C VAL A 192 5.01 16.72 -18.39
N ARG A 193 5.39 16.18 -17.21
CA ARG A 193 5.88 14.82 -17.06
C ARG A 193 4.72 13.92 -16.66
N ILE A 194 4.56 12.82 -17.38
CA ILE A 194 3.52 11.82 -17.14
C ILE A 194 4.21 10.53 -16.69
N ALA A 195 3.74 9.96 -15.60
CA ALA A 195 4.13 8.60 -15.18
C ALA A 195 2.93 7.68 -15.31
N TYR A 196 3.17 6.45 -15.77
CA TYR A 196 2.12 5.46 -16.02
C TYR A 196 2.39 4.17 -15.26
N TYR A 197 1.44 3.77 -14.46
CA TYR A 197 1.38 2.45 -13.81
C TYR A 197 0.42 1.56 -14.58
N ALA A 198 0.94 0.62 -15.37
CA ALA A 198 0.13 -0.33 -16.14
C ALA A 198 -0.21 -1.58 -15.34
N GLN A 199 -1.26 -2.27 -15.70
CA GLN A 199 -1.78 -3.46 -15.03
C GLN A 199 -0.74 -4.62 -14.93
N ASN A 200 0.17 -4.78 -15.90
CA ASN A 200 1.13 -5.87 -15.99
C ASN A 200 2.59 -5.39 -15.87
N GLN A 201 2.88 -4.47 -14.97
CA GLN A 201 4.22 -3.89 -14.84
C GLN A 201 5.26 -4.76 -14.14
N HIS A 202 4.93 -5.97 -13.73
CA HIS A 202 5.91 -6.89 -13.14
C HIS A 202 7.07 -7.20 -14.09
N ASP A 203 6.85 -7.09 -15.41
CA ASP A 203 7.85 -7.31 -16.45
C ASP A 203 8.90 -6.18 -16.57
N ILE A 204 8.63 -5.01 -15.99
CA ILE A 204 9.57 -3.86 -15.95
C ILE A 204 10.65 -4.05 -14.89
N LEU A 205 10.41 -4.93 -13.92
CA LEU A 205 11.38 -5.23 -12.87
C LEU A 205 12.43 -6.24 -13.38
N ASN A 206 13.70 -5.87 -13.25
CA ASN A 206 14.77 -6.81 -13.55
C ASN A 206 14.89 -7.84 -12.40
N ASN A 207 14.52 -9.06 -12.67
CA ASN A 207 14.52 -10.16 -11.69
C ASN A 207 15.90 -10.46 -11.06
N LYS A 208 16.98 -9.97 -11.65
CA LYS A 208 18.37 -10.16 -11.15
C LYS A 208 18.75 -9.15 -10.08
N ASP A 209 18.09 -7.99 -10.06
CA ASP A 209 18.37 -6.92 -9.10
C ASP A 209 17.78 -7.24 -7.72
N SER A 210 18.37 -6.68 -6.68
CA SER A 210 17.72 -6.56 -5.38
C SER A 210 16.73 -5.39 -5.37
N VAL A 211 15.88 -5.35 -4.35
CA VAL A 211 14.95 -4.22 -4.14
C VAL A 211 15.74 -2.91 -4.08
N LEU A 212 16.84 -2.89 -3.32
CA LEU A 212 17.70 -1.71 -3.19
C LEU A 212 18.33 -1.29 -4.50
N GLU A 213 18.94 -2.24 -5.24
CA GLU A 213 19.56 -1.99 -6.55
C GLU A 213 18.55 -1.42 -7.54
N SER A 214 17.32 -1.96 -7.56
CA SER A 214 16.25 -1.51 -8.46
C SER A 214 15.87 -0.04 -8.26
N ILE A 215 15.90 0.46 -7.02
CA ILE A 215 15.62 1.88 -6.73
C ILE A 215 16.87 2.73 -6.96
N ASN A 216 18.06 2.27 -6.54
CA ASN A 216 19.31 3.02 -6.73
C ASN A 216 19.62 3.31 -8.20
N ASN A 217 19.31 2.40 -9.11
CA ASN A 217 19.49 2.60 -10.55
C ASN A 217 18.70 3.80 -11.10
N GLU A 218 17.62 4.21 -10.45
CA GLU A 218 16.78 5.34 -10.85
C GLU A 218 16.94 6.57 -9.96
N SER A 219 17.55 6.42 -8.78
CA SER A 219 17.67 7.47 -7.75
C SER A 219 18.98 8.21 -7.80
N LYS A 220 19.32 8.86 -8.93
CA LYS A 220 20.60 9.57 -9.12
C LYS A 220 20.90 10.66 -8.06
N ASN A 221 19.88 11.16 -7.35
CA ASN A 221 19.98 12.29 -6.43
C ASN A 221 19.78 11.92 -4.95
N TYR A 222 19.67 10.63 -4.63
CA TYR A 222 19.42 10.16 -3.26
C TYR A 222 20.63 9.41 -2.74
N ASN A 223 20.97 9.62 -1.47
CA ASN A 223 21.95 8.79 -0.78
C ASN A 223 21.33 7.44 -0.32
N GLU A 224 22.15 6.47 -0.01
CA GLU A 224 21.68 5.13 0.37
C GLU A 224 20.74 5.13 1.59
N THR A 225 20.99 6.01 2.56
CA THR A 225 20.16 6.15 3.75
C THR A 225 18.76 6.67 3.41
N GLU A 226 18.67 7.62 2.47
CA GLU A 226 17.41 8.14 1.98
C GLU A 226 16.63 7.09 1.19
N VAL A 227 17.32 6.31 0.35
CA VAL A 227 16.70 5.20 -0.40
C VAL A 227 16.18 4.12 0.55
N ARG A 228 16.94 3.75 1.59
CA ARG A 228 16.48 2.80 2.62
C ARG A 228 15.27 3.33 3.39
N SER A 229 15.27 4.59 3.76
CA SER A 229 14.13 5.25 4.41
C SER A 229 12.91 5.30 3.50
N TYR A 230 13.12 5.60 2.22
CA TYR A 230 12.08 5.61 1.20
C TYR A 230 11.46 4.21 1.01
N LEU A 231 12.28 3.18 0.83
CA LEU A 231 11.83 1.78 0.73
C LEU A 231 11.09 1.32 2.00
N GLY A 232 11.55 1.73 3.18
CA GLY A 232 10.88 1.48 4.44
C GLY A 232 9.43 2.00 4.45
N SER A 233 9.18 3.12 3.75
CA SER A 233 7.83 3.66 3.60
C SER A 233 6.91 2.82 2.71
N PHE A 234 7.46 1.94 1.89
CA PHE A 234 6.75 0.92 1.12
C PHE A 234 6.80 -0.47 1.78
N LEU A 235 7.09 -0.53 3.08
CA LEU A 235 7.16 -1.77 3.88
C LEU A 235 8.30 -2.72 3.47
N PHE A 236 9.37 -2.23 2.86
CA PHE A 236 10.60 -2.97 2.69
C PHE A 236 11.54 -2.63 3.85
N ILE A 237 11.59 -3.50 4.88
CA ILE A 237 12.29 -3.24 6.15
C ILE A 237 13.36 -4.29 6.38
N GLY A 238 14.48 -3.90 6.99
CA GLY A 238 15.56 -4.81 7.35
C GLY A 238 16.14 -5.54 6.14
N ASP A 239 16.11 -6.87 6.16
CA ASP A 239 16.67 -7.70 5.09
C ASP A 239 15.84 -7.73 3.80
N ASP A 240 14.59 -7.25 3.84
CA ASP A 240 13.71 -7.24 2.66
C ASP A 240 14.29 -6.41 1.51
N ILE A 241 15.04 -5.36 1.83
CA ILE A 241 15.69 -4.49 0.82
C ILE A 241 16.79 -5.21 0.02
N ASN A 242 17.38 -6.26 0.59
CA ASN A 242 18.43 -7.05 -0.06
C ASN A 242 17.88 -8.26 -0.83
N LYS A 243 16.57 -8.55 -0.69
CA LYS A 243 15.93 -9.64 -1.43
C LYS A 243 16.01 -9.39 -2.92
N LYS A 244 16.27 -10.44 -3.68
CA LYS A 244 16.20 -10.38 -5.15
C LYS A 244 14.73 -10.30 -5.59
N ILE A 245 14.45 -9.51 -6.62
CA ILE A 245 13.10 -9.25 -7.14
C ILE A 245 12.39 -10.55 -7.54
N LYS A 246 13.13 -11.55 -8.02
CA LYS A 246 12.58 -12.86 -8.40
C LYS A 246 11.86 -13.61 -7.27
N VAL A 247 12.26 -13.37 -6.00
CA VAL A 247 11.68 -14.07 -4.84
C VAL A 247 10.54 -13.29 -4.18
N LEU A 248 10.26 -12.08 -4.65
CA LEU A 248 9.18 -11.26 -4.14
C LEU A 248 7.82 -11.81 -4.56
N SER A 249 6.85 -11.75 -3.65
CA SER A 249 5.44 -12.00 -3.94
C SER A 249 4.88 -10.97 -4.94
N GLY A 250 3.72 -11.27 -5.54
CA GLY A 250 3.06 -10.34 -6.46
C GLY A 250 2.76 -8.98 -5.82
N GLY A 251 2.31 -8.96 -4.56
CA GLY A 251 2.07 -7.73 -3.81
C GLY A 251 3.35 -6.94 -3.50
N GLU A 252 4.45 -7.61 -3.15
CA GLU A 252 5.74 -6.94 -2.96
C GLU A 252 6.27 -6.34 -4.26
N LYS A 253 6.14 -7.04 -5.38
CA LYS A 253 6.49 -6.51 -6.71
C LYS A 253 5.66 -5.28 -7.05
N ALA A 254 4.35 -5.32 -6.84
CA ALA A 254 3.46 -4.18 -7.06
C ALA A 254 3.87 -2.96 -6.22
N ARG A 255 4.19 -3.15 -4.93
CA ARG A 255 4.72 -2.08 -4.07
C ARG A 255 6.04 -1.51 -4.58
N LEU A 256 6.95 -2.36 -5.04
CA LEU A 256 8.24 -1.91 -5.58
C LEU A 256 8.07 -1.08 -6.85
N VAL A 257 7.18 -1.50 -7.76
CA VAL A 257 6.85 -0.72 -8.96
C VAL A 257 6.24 0.63 -8.60
N LEU A 258 5.32 0.66 -7.64
CA LEU A 258 4.76 1.92 -7.13
C LEU A 258 5.85 2.82 -6.54
N ALA A 259 6.78 2.24 -5.76
CA ALA A 259 7.92 2.98 -5.23
C ALA A 259 8.77 3.58 -6.36
N LYS A 260 9.08 2.83 -7.42
CA LYS A 260 9.83 3.34 -8.58
C LYS A 260 9.14 4.50 -9.27
N ILE A 261 7.84 4.38 -9.54
CA ILE A 261 7.06 5.43 -10.21
C ILE A 261 6.97 6.71 -9.38
N LEU A 262 6.80 6.56 -8.07
CA LEU A 262 6.65 7.69 -7.15
C LEU A 262 8.00 8.31 -6.73
N LEU A 263 9.12 7.67 -7.04
CA LEU A 263 10.45 8.20 -6.79
C LEU A 263 10.72 9.45 -7.65
N ASN A 264 10.29 9.40 -8.91
CA ASN A 264 10.45 10.50 -9.87
C ASN A 264 9.15 11.30 -9.95
N PRO A 265 9.13 12.54 -9.43
CA PRO A 265 7.90 13.32 -9.40
C PRO A 265 7.40 13.63 -10.81
N ALA A 266 6.18 13.22 -11.11
CA ALA A 266 5.49 13.49 -12.37
C ALA A 266 4.35 14.49 -12.14
N ASN A 267 4.02 15.32 -13.14
CA ASN A 267 2.89 16.24 -13.04
C ASN A 267 1.55 15.48 -13.07
N ILE A 268 1.53 14.35 -13.78
CA ILE A 268 0.35 13.49 -13.92
C ILE A 268 0.74 12.04 -13.63
N LEU A 269 0.00 11.40 -12.76
CA LEU A 269 0.07 9.96 -12.51
C LEU A 269 -1.13 9.30 -13.19
N LEU A 270 -0.84 8.38 -14.10
CA LEU A 270 -1.83 7.50 -14.73
C LEU A 270 -1.73 6.13 -14.05
N LEU A 271 -2.80 5.67 -13.43
CA LEU A 271 -2.80 4.43 -12.63
C LEU A 271 -3.87 3.48 -13.16
N ASP A 272 -3.45 2.33 -13.68
CA ASP A 272 -4.35 1.29 -14.20
C ASP A 272 -4.45 0.13 -13.21
N GLU A 273 -5.56 0.06 -12.47
CA GLU A 273 -5.85 -0.91 -11.42
C GLU A 273 -4.74 -1.04 -10.37
N PRO A 274 -4.29 0.08 -9.74
CA PRO A 274 -3.13 0.07 -8.85
C PRO A 274 -3.39 -0.67 -7.53
N THR A 275 -4.64 -0.99 -7.23
CA THR A 275 -5.05 -1.73 -6.02
C THR A 275 -5.01 -3.25 -6.20
N ASN A 276 -4.86 -3.74 -7.44
CA ASN A 276 -4.76 -5.16 -7.71
C ASN A 276 -3.49 -5.74 -7.10
N HIS A 277 -3.62 -6.92 -6.51
CA HIS A 277 -2.54 -7.64 -5.82
C HIS A 277 -1.95 -6.94 -4.58
N LEU A 278 -2.48 -5.77 -4.18
CA LEU A 278 -2.09 -5.12 -2.94
C LEU A 278 -2.90 -5.66 -1.75
N ASP A 279 -2.21 -5.94 -0.66
CA ASP A 279 -2.85 -6.20 0.63
C ASP A 279 -3.50 -4.91 1.18
N ILE A 280 -4.33 -5.06 2.20
CA ILE A 280 -5.09 -3.94 2.79
C ILE A 280 -4.17 -2.82 3.29
N ASP A 281 -3.00 -3.18 3.81
CA ASP A 281 -2.04 -2.24 4.34
C ASP A 281 -1.35 -1.43 3.24
N SER A 282 -0.93 -2.11 2.18
CA SER A 282 -0.33 -1.47 1.00
C SER A 282 -1.32 -0.53 0.29
N ARG A 283 -2.61 -0.91 0.23
CA ARG A 283 -3.67 -0.02 -0.27
C ARG A 283 -3.80 1.23 0.58
N SER A 284 -3.79 1.11 1.91
CA SER A 284 -3.85 2.27 2.81
C SER A 284 -2.68 3.23 2.61
N ILE A 285 -1.48 2.70 2.36
CA ILE A 285 -0.30 3.52 2.07
C ILE A 285 -0.48 4.25 0.74
N LEU A 286 -0.94 3.55 -0.30
CA LEU A 286 -1.19 4.13 -1.61
C LEU A 286 -2.26 5.24 -1.53
N GLU A 287 -3.40 4.97 -0.87
CA GLU A 287 -4.47 5.93 -0.64
C GLU A 287 -3.94 7.23 0.00
N LYS A 288 -3.23 7.11 1.13
CA LYS A 288 -2.64 8.26 1.83
C LYS A 288 -1.64 9.02 0.98
N THR A 289 -0.85 8.27 0.22
CA THR A 289 0.17 8.80 -0.67
C THR A 289 -0.45 9.65 -1.77
N LEU A 290 -1.44 9.10 -2.46
CA LEU A 290 -2.14 9.79 -3.55
C LEU A 290 -3.01 10.94 -3.05
N LYS A 291 -3.60 10.83 -1.87
CA LYS A 291 -4.36 11.91 -1.22
C LYS A 291 -3.49 13.15 -1.00
N ASN A 292 -2.24 12.96 -0.60
CA ASN A 292 -1.28 14.04 -0.35
C ASN A 292 -0.47 14.47 -1.58
N TYR A 293 -0.69 13.81 -2.72
CA TYR A 293 0.02 14.15 -3.95
C TYR A 293 -0.53 15.43 -4.56
N LYS A 294 0.36 16.40 -4.87
CA LYS A 294 -0.01 17.71 -5.41
C LYS A 294 -0.16 17.73 -6.93
N GLY A 295 0.33 16.71 -7.63
CA GLY A 295 0.11 16.51 -9.06
C GLY A 295 -1.29 16.01 -9.35
N SER A 296 -1.62 15.90 -10.64
CA SER A 296 -2.87 15.29 -11.10
C SER A 296 -2.78 13.76 -11.02
N VAL A 297 -3.90 13.13 -10.74
CA VAL A 297 -4.02 11.67 -10.69
C VAL A 297 -5.20 11.25 -11.56
N ILE A 298 -4.97 10.33 -12.48
CA ILE A 298 -6.03 9.71 -13.26
C ILE A 298 -5.91 8.22 -12.99
N CYS A 299 -6.93 7.64 -12.35
CA CYS A 299 -6.88 6.23 -11.96
C CYS A 299 -8.09 5.45 -12.47
N ILE A 300 -7.84 4.23 -12.92
CA ILE A 300 -8.83 3.20 -13.12
C ILE A 300 -8.79 2.31 -11.91
N SER A 301 -9.92 2.09 -11.26
CA SER A 301 -10.03 1.09 -10.19
C SER A 301 -11.46 0.58 -10.05
N HIS A 302 -11.58 -0.67 -9.65
CA HIS A 302 -12.83 -1.28 -9.24
C HIS A 302 -13.06 -1.16 -7.72
N ASP A 303 -12.07 -0.68 -6.98
CA ASP A 303 -12.12 -0.45 -5.54
C ASP A 303 -12.81 0.90 -5.25
N ARG A 304 -14.05 0.84 -4.78
CA ARG A 304 -14.86 2.04 -4.48
C ARG A 304 -14.29 2.85 -3.33
N HIS A 305 -13.75 2.18 -2.31
CA HIS A 305 -13.15 2.86 -1.18
C HIS A 305 -11.93 3.68 -1.63
N PHE A 306 -11.07 3.04 -2.43
CA PHE A 306 -9.90 3.69 -3.00
C PHE A 306 -10.27 4.93 -3.84
N LEU A 307 -11.26 4.79 -4.73
CA LEU A 307 -11.71 5.92 -5.54
C LEU A 307 -12.23 7.07 -4.67
N ASN A 308 -13.09 6.79 -3.69
CA ASN A 308 -13.64 7.82 -2.81
C ASN A 308 -12.56 8.54 -1.98
N GLU A 309 -11.47 7.85 -1.60
CA GLU A 309 -10.38 8.45 -0.82
C GLU A 309 -9.40 9.26 -1.68
N VAL A 310 -9.26 8.91 -2.96
CA VAL A 310 -8.22 9.48 -3.83
C VAL A 310 -8.78 10.52 -4.81
N THR A 311 -10.02 10.38 -5.29
CA THR A 311 -10.60 11.27 -6.30
C THR A 311 -11.46 12.36 -5.67
N ASN A 312 -11.53 13.49 -6.38
CA ASN A 312 -12.33 14.66 -5.96
C ASN A 312 -13.74 14.61 -6.52
#